data_c9ca25a0900bcb390a88303784f678dd
#
_entry.id   c9ca25a0900bcb390a88303784f678dd
#
_cell.length_a   1.000
_cell.length_b   1.000
_cell.length_c   1.000
_cell.angle_alpha   90.00
_cell.angle_beta   90.00
_cell.angle_gamma   90.00
#
_symmetry.space_group_name_H-M   'P 1'
#
loop_
_entity.id
_entity.type
_entity.pdbx_description
1 polymer ?
#
loop_
_entity_poly.entity_id
_entity_poly.type
_entity_poly.pdbx_seq_one_letter_code
_entity_poly.pdbx_strand_id
1 'polypeptide(L)'
;MNHFDTIIIGGGPAGMMAAISSSFYGQKALLLEKNKRLGKKLAGTGGGRCNVTNNGNLDDLMAGIPGNGRFLYSVFSQFDNHDIINFFTENGV
;
A
#
# COMPACT_ATOMS: atom_id res chain seq x y z
N MET A 1 -1.75 28.84 -10.63
CA MET A 1 -0.53 28.12 -10.18
C MET A 1 -0.94 26.80 -9.56
N ASN A 2 -0.29 25.72 -9.95
CA ASN A 2 -0.56 24.40 -9.36
C ASN A 2 0.18 24.28 -8.02
N HIS A 3 -0.55 23.89 -7.01
CA HIS A 3 -0.01 23.65 -5.69
C HIS A 3 -0.40 22.27 -5.21
N PHE A 4 0.57 21.51 -4.68
CA PHE A 4 0.34 20.17 -4.14
C PHE A 4 0.85 20.09 -2.71
N ASP A 5 0.08 19.43 -1.87
CA ASP A 5 0.47 19.21 -0.47
C ASP A 5 1.45 18.06 -0.34
N THR A 6 1.31 17.06 -1.21
CA THR A 6 2.12 15.83 -1.18
C THR A 6 2.53 15.45 -2.60
N ILE A 7 3.80 15.14 -2.79
CA ILE A 7 4.31 14.61 -4.07
C ILE A 7 4.82 13.20 -3.81
N ILE A 8 4.31 12.24 -4.59
CA ILE A 8 4.63 10.82 -4.47
C ILE A 8 5.38 10.40 -5.72
N ILE A 9 6.54 9.80 -5.55
CA ILE A 9 7.35 9.33 -6.65
C ILE A 9 7.23 7.82 -6.74
N GLY A 10 6.68 7.34 -7.84
CA GLY A 10 6.45 5.93 -8.09
C GLY A 10 5.00 5.51 -7.91
N GLY A 11 4.39 4.97 -8.96
CA GLY A 11 3.01 4.53 -9.00
C GLY A 11 2.83 3.04 -8.82
N GLY A 12 3.65 2.41 -7.97
CA GLY A 12 3.44 1.05 -7.49
C GLY A 12 2.38 0.99 -6.40
N PRO A 13 2.17 -0.18 -5.77
CA PRO A 13 1.13 -0.32 -4.74
C PRO A 13 1.33 0.62 -3.55
N ALA A 14 2.56 0.81 -3.11
CA ALA A 14 2.87 1.73 -2.00
C ALA A 14 2.54 3.18 -2.37
N GLY A 15 2.94 3.62 -3.56
CA GLY A 15 2.67 4.99 -4.03
C GLY A 15 1.19 5.24 -4.25
N MET A 16 0.47 4.27 -4.81
CA MET A 16 -0.98 4.37 -4.98
C MET A 16 -1.69 4.46 -3.64
N MET A 17 -1.30 3.64 -2.66
CA MET A 17 -1.88 3.69 -1.32
C MET A 17 -1.57 5.01 -0.62
N ALA A 18 -0.37 5.54 -0.78
CA ALA A 18 -0.01 6.86 -0.24
C ALA A 18 -0.88 7.96 -0.84
N ALA A 19 -1.15 7.92 -2.15
CA ALA A 19 -2.02 8.88 -2.82
C ALA A 19 -3.46 8.78 -2.32
N ILE A 20 -3.98 7.57 -2.17
CA ILE A 20 -5.32 7.33 -1.62
C ILE A 20 -5.42 7.89 -0.20
N SER A 21 -4.45 7.57 0.65
CA SER A 21 -4.42 8.02 2.04
C SER A 21 -4.33 9.54 2.14
N SER A 22 -3.47 10.17 1.35
CA SER A 22 -3.34 11.63 1.32
C SER A 22 -4.66 12.29 0.92
N SER A 23 -5.31 11.77 -0.11
CA SER A 23 -6.60 12.30 -0.57
C SER A 23 -7.69 12.11 0.47
N PHE A 24 -7.68 10.99 1.16
CA PHE A 24 -8.64 10.71 2.23
C PHE A 24 -8.56 11.76 3.35
N TYR A 25 -7.36 12.25 3.65
CA TYR A 25 -7.15 13.30 4.65
C TYR A 25 -7.21 14.71 4.06
N GLY A 26 -7.77 14.87 2.87
CA GLY A 26 -8.00 16.19 2.27
C GLY A 26 -6.79 16.82 1.63
N GLN A 27 -5.72 16.08 1.45
CA GLN A 27 -4.50 16.57 0.83
C GLN A 27 -4.58 16.49 -0.69
N LYS A 28 -4.06 17.51 -1.38
CA LYS A 28 -3.92 17.46 -2.83
C LYS A 28 -2.60 16.77 -3.16
N ALA A 29 -2.70 15.55 -3.69
CA ALA A 29 -1.52 14.73 -3.98
C ALA A 29 -1.22 14.73 -5.49
N LEU A 30 0.07 14.74 -5.81
CA LEU A 30 0.57 14.51 -7.15
C LEU A 30 1.39 13.24 -7.15
N LEU A 31 1.02 12.28 -8.01
CA LEU A 31 1.76 11.04 -8.17
C LEU A 31 2.50 11.07 -9.50
N LEU A 32 3.82 10.86 -9.45
CA LEU A 32 4.68 10.83 -10.63
C LEU A 32 5.09 9.39 -10.92
N GLU A 33 4.82 8.93 -12.14
CA GLU A 33 5.14 7.59 -12.60
C GLU A 33 5.87 7.66 -13.93
N LYS A 34 7.04 7.02 -14.05
CA LYS A 34 7.85 7.02 -15.28
C LYS A 34 7.25 6.16 -16.40
N ASN A 35 6.47 5.16 -16.05
CA ASN A 35 5.80 4.28 -17.02
C ASN A 35 4.45 4.86 -17.43
N LYS A 36 3.88 4.31 -18.50
CA LYS A 36 2.58 4.78 -19.01
C LYS A 36 1.40 4.42 -18.12
N ARG A 37 1.54 3.42 -17.24
CA ARG A 37 0.47 2.93 -16.37
C ARG A 37 0.95 2.80 -14.94
N LEU A 38 0.03 3.04 -14.00
CA LEU A 38 0.24 2.74 -12.59
C LEU A 38 0.18 1.23 -12.36
N GLY A 39 0.87 0.75 -11.33
CA GLY A 39 0.77 -0.63 -10.90
C GLY A 39 1.31 -1.65 -11.87
N LYS A 40 2.29 -1.30 -12.70
CA LYS A 40 2.83 -2.18 -13.73
C LYS A 40 3.36 -3.50 -13.17
N LYS A 41 4.17 -3.44 -12.10
CA LYS A 41 4.67 -4.65 -11.45
C LYS A 41 3.58 -5.39 -10.70
N LEU A 42 2.68 -4.66 -10.06
CA LEU A 42 1.56 -5.25 -9.32
C LEU A 42 0.68 -6.10 -10.23
N ALA A 43 0.41 -5.63 -11.44
CA ALA A 43 -0.40 -6.36 -12.41
C ALA A 43 0.22 -7.70 -12.83
N GLY A 44 1.55 -7.82 -12.73
CA GLY A 44 2.27 -9.05 -13.07
C GLY A 44 2.53 -9.99 -11.90
N THR A 45 2.08 -9.67 -10.69
CA THR A 45 2.35 -10.50 -9.51
C THR A 45 1.35 -11.64 -9.36
N GLY A 46 1.75 -12.67 -8.60
CA GLY A 46 0.87 -13.77 -8.19
C GLY A 46 0.36 -14.65 -9.33
N GLY A 47 1.08 -14.72 -10.46
CA GLY A 47 0.67 -15.58 -11.59
C GLY A 47 -0.71 -15.22 -12.14
N GLY A 48 -1.03 -13.93 -12.22
CA GLY A 48 -2.35 -13.44 -12.63
C GLY A 48 -3.31 -13.22 -11.48
N ARG A 49 -2.87 -13.52 -10.26
CA ARG A 49 -3.61 -13.26 -9.02
C ARG A 49 -2.77 -12.33 -8.16
N CYS A 50 -3.35 -11.29 -7.65
CA CYS A 50 -2.64 -10.38 -6.74
C CYS A 50 -2.70 -10.92 -5.31
N ASN A 51 -1.58 -11.43 -4.80
CA ASN A 51 -1.47 -11.86 -3.41
C ASN A 51 -1.16 -10.62 -2.56
N VAL A 52 -2.15 -10.11 -1.86
CA VAL A 52 -2.02 -8.86 -1.11
C VAL A 52 -1.45 -9.10 0.28
N THR A 53 -2.03 -10.03 1.02
CA THR A 53 -1.64 -10.29 2.41
C THR A 53 -2.15 -11.68 2.85
N ASN A 54 -1.99 -11.97 4.12
CA ASN A 54 -2.54 -13.20 4.73
C ASN A 54 -3.41 -12.83 5.95
N ASN A 55 -4.16 -13.80 6.46
CA ASN A 55 -5.09 -13.60 7.57
C ASN A 55 -4.51 -14.05 8.91
N GLY A 56 -3.20 -14.11 9.05
CA GLY A 56 -2.55 -14.48 10.30
C GLY A 56 -2.61 -13.37 11.35
N ASN A 57 -2.17 -13.69 12.56
CA ASN A 57 -2.03 -12.69 13.61
C ASN A 57 -0.72 -11.89 13.45
N LEU A 58 -0.47 -10.94 14.34
CA LEU A 58 0.73 -10.09 14.27
C LEU A 58 2.01 -10.92 14.34
N ASP A 59 2.05 -11.94 15.19
CA ASP A 59 3.24 -12.78 15.34
C ASP A 59 3.52 -13.55 14.04
N ASP A 60 2.48 -14.08 13.40
CA ASP A 60 2.60 -14.76 12.10
C ASP A 60 3.11 -13.79 11.03
N LEU A 61 2.58 -12.58 11.02
CA LEU A 61 2.97 -11.54 10.07
C LEU A 61 4.45 -11.16 10.26
N MET A 62 4.87 -10.96 11.49
CA MET A 62 6.26 -10.62 11.81
C MET A 62 7.22 -11.77 11.49
N ALA A 63 6.82 -13.02 11.76
CA ALA A 63 7.64 -14.20 11.48
C ALA A 63 7.86 -14.41 9.98
N GLY A 64 6.95 -13.95 9.14
CA GLY A 64 7.08 -14.05 7.69
C GLY A 64 8.03 -13.05 7.05
N ILE A 65 8.58 -12.11 7.81
CA ILE A 65 9.48 -11.09 7.30
C ILE A 65 10.92 -11.52 7.54
N PRO A 66 11.72 -11.79 6.49
CA PRO A 66 13.12 -12.16 6.67
C PRO A 66 13.94 -10.96 7.16
N GLY A 67 14.97 -11.24 7.96
CA GLY A 67 15.87 -10.22 8.49
C GLY A 67 15.26 -9.43 9.63
N ASN A 68 15.37 -8.11 9.58
CA ASN A 68 14.94 -7.23 10.66
C ASN A 68 13.49 -6.73 10.45
N GLY A 69 12.52 -7.61 10.64
CA GLY A 69 11.10 -7.23 10.57
C GLY A 69 10.65 -6.29 11.69
N ARG A 70 11.42 -6.19 12.76
CA ARG A 70 11.05 -5.41 13.94
C ARG A 70 10.82 -3.92 13.65
N PHE A 71 11.51 -3.38 12.67
CA PHE A 71 11.33 -1.96 12.30
C PHE A 71 9.92 -1.68 11.75
N LEU A 72 9.19 -2.70 11.31
CA LEU A 72 7.82 -2.57 10.83
C LEU A 72 6.78 -2.70 11.95
N TYR A 73 7.20 -2.99 13.17
CA TYR A 73 6.27 -3.19 14.28
C TYR A 73 5.36 -1.98 14.49
N SER A 74 5.93 -0.78 14.46
CA SER A 74 5.17 0.47 14.62
C SER A 74 4.16 0.66 13.48
N VAL A 75 4.54 0.30 12.26
CA VAL A 75 3.64 0.37 11.09
C VAL A 75 2.46 -0.58 11.28
N PHE A 76 2.74 -1.84 11.62
CA PHE A 76 1.68 -2.85 11.79
C PHE A 76 0.79 -2.57 13.00
N SER A 77 1.26 -1.84 14.01
CA SER A 77 0.42 -1.44 15.13
C SER A 77 -0.62 -0.40 14.71
N GLN A 78 -0.39 0.32 13.63
CA GLN A 78 -1.29 1.35 13.12
C GLN A 78 -2.11 0.88 11.92
N PHE A 79 -1.54 0.02 11.09
CA PHE A 79 -2.21 -0.49 9.89
C PHE A 79 -1.62 -1.87 9.57
N ASP A 80 -2.38 -2.92 9.82
CA ASP A 80 -1.95 -4.30 9.67
C ASP A 80 -2.65 -5.02 8.51
N ASN A 81 -2.47 -6.34 8.44
CA ASN A 81 -3.09 -7.18 7.40
C ASN A 81 -4.62 -7.18 7.47
N HIS A 82 -5.21 -7.09 8.65
CA HIS A 82 -6.66 -7.03 8.78
C HIS A 82 -7.20 -5.69 8.30
N ASP A 83 -6.46 -4.60 8.52
CA ASP A 83 -6.83 -3.28 8.04
C ASP A 83 -6.82 -3.23 6.51
N ILE A 84 -5.83 -3.86 5.86
CA ILE A 84 -5.78 -3.90 4.39
C ILE A 84 -6.92 -4.77 3.81
N ILE A 85 -7.24 -5.87 4.47
CA ILE A 85 -8.38 -6.72 4.08
C ILE A 85 -9.67 -5.90 4.16
N ASN A 86 -9.87 -5.19 5.26
CA ASN A 86 -11.04 -4.32 5.44
C ASN A 86 -11.11 -3.21 4.41
N PHE A 87 -9.97 -2.60 4.08
CA PHE A 87 -9.90 -1.56 3.06
C PHE A 87 -10.46 -2.07 1.73
N PHE A 88 -10.02 -3.23 1.27
CA PHE A 88 -10.51 -3.76 0.00
C PHE A 88 -11.96 -4.22 0.09
N THR A 89 -12.34 -4.85 1.18
CA THR A 89 -13.72 -5.29 1.40
C THR A 89 -14.71 -4.11 1.40
N GLU A 90 -14.37 -3.03 2.08
CA GLU A 90 -15.18 -1.81 2.13
C GLU A 90 -15.28 -1.13 0.76
N ASN A 91 -14.33 -1.37 -0.13
CA ASN A 91 -14.33 -0.83 -1.49
C ASN A 91 -14.84 -1.84 -2.52
N GLY A 92 -15.52 -2.89 -2.10
CA GLY A 92 -16.24 -3.79 -2.97
C GLY A 92 -15.43 -4.93 -3.58
N VAL A 93 -14.29 -5.23 -2.99
CA VAL A 93 -13.44 -6.32 -3.48
C VAL A 93 -13.56 -7.58 -2.65
#